data_0acb4923a4e7dd5574fd4576b434affc
#
_entry.id   0acb4923a4e7dd5574fd4576b434affc
#
_cell.length_a   1.000
_cell.length_b   1.000
_cell.length_c   1.000
_cell.angle_alpha   90.00
_cell.angle_beta   90.00
_cell.angle_gamma   90.00
#
_symmetry.space_group_name_H-M   'P 1'
#
loop_
_entity.id
_entity.type
_entity.pdbx_description
1 polymer ?
#
loop_
_entity_poly.entity_id
_entity_poly.type
_entity_poly.pdbx_seq_one_letter_code
_entity_poly.pdbx_strand_id
1 'polypeptide(L)'
;MISVLGAGVAGLCAATALSDAGLAVEVIEPQGAPPPVSRLAGGMLAPFCEGESAPEIIVTRGQAALAWWEAHVPGVERHGTLVLAAPRDAGDLDRFARATQNHRWVEPGALEPDLAGRFARGLFFGDEAHMDPGAALGALRETLQVRGVAFREGRPVGRIVDCRGIAAAPELADLRAVRGEMLEVVTPEVRLTRPVRLLHPRFPCYIVPRGQGRYMIGATMVESARPGPITARAVMELLSAAYTVHPAFAEAEVIATGTGLRPSYPDNIPAIRRDGDRIHVNGMYRHGFLMAPVLATELAQMMTRELAHAH
;
A
#
# COMPACT_ATOMS: atom_id res chain seq x y z
N MET A 1 -23.42 13.75 11.54
CA MET A 1 -23.18 12.85 10.40
C MET A 1 -21.92 13.30 9.67
N ILE A 2 -21.05 12.34 9.32
CA ILE A 2 -19.82 12.56 8.54
C ILE A 2 -19.91 11.71 7.28
N SER A 3 -19.79 12.33 6.12
CA SER A 3 -19.74 11.64 4.82
C SER A 3 -18.30 11.47 4.37
N VAL A 4 -17.83 10.23 4.29
CA VAL A 4 -16.52 9.87 3.76
C VAL A 4 -16.66 9.58 2.26
N LEU A 5 -15.98 10.35 1.40
CA LEU A 5 -16.02 10.17 -0.04
C LEU A 5 -14.91 9.22 -0.49
N GLY A 6 -15.27 8.09 -1.08
CA GLY A 6 -14.36 7.07 -1.61
C GLY A 6 -14.09 5.93 -0.64
N ALA A 7 -14.09 4.71 -1.17
CA ALA A 7 -13.90 3.45 -0.44
C ALA A 7 -12.53 2.79 -0.74
N GLY A 8 -11.50 3.61 -1.00
CA GLY A 8 -10.10 3.16 -1.04
C GLY A 8 -9.51 3.02 0.36
N VAL A 9 -8.20 2.73 0.46
CA VAL A 9 -7.54 2.54 1.75
C VAL A 9 -7.71 3.75 2.68
N ALA A 10 -7.56 4.98 2.16
CA ALA A 10 -7.76 6.19 2.96
C ALA A 10 -9.18 6.31 3.50
N GLY A 11 -10.19 6.09 2.64
CA GLY A 11 -11.59 6.24 3.03
C GLY A 11 -12.05 5.16 4.00
N LEU A 12 -11.69 3.89 3.77
CA LEU A 12 -12.07 2.81 4.68
C LEU A 12 -11.37 2.93 6.04
N CYS A 13 -10.07 3.30 6.09
CA CYS A 13 -9.40 3.57 7.36
C CYS A 13 -10.04 4.77 8.08
N ALA A 14 -10.35 5.86 7.35
CA ALA A 14 -11.02 7.03 7.94
C ALA A 14 -12.40 6.68 8.50
N ALA A 15 -13.24 5.97 7.73
CA ALA A 15 -14.57 5.54 8.19
C ALA A 15 -14.47 4.62 9.41
N THR A 16 -13.50 3.71 9.44
CA THR A 16 -13.26 2.81 10.58
C THR A 16 -12.87 3.60 11.83
N ALA A 17 -11.87 4.47 11.75
CA ALA A 17 -11.43 5.24 12.91
C ALA A 17 -12.50 6.21 13.44
N LEU A 18 -13.29 6.82 12.56
CA LEU A 18 -14.43 7.67 12.95
C LEU A 18 -15.53 6.86 13.62
N SER A 19 -15.85 5.67 13.08
CA SER A 19 -16.83 4.75 13.68
C SER A 19 -16.35 4.23 15.04
N ASP A 20 -15.08 3.90 15.19
CA ASP A 20 -14.47 3.49 16.48
C ASP A 20 -14.56 4.60 17.52
N ALA A 21 -14.47 5.86 17.10
CA ALA A 21 -14.67 7.04 17.95
C ALA A 21 -16.15 7.33 18.28
N GLY A 22 -17.10 6.46 17.86
CA GLY A 22 -18.52 6.61 18.11
C GLY A 22 -19.21 7.69 17.27
N LEU A 23 -18.58 8.15 16.20
CA LEU A 23 -19.11 9.18 15.32
C LEU A 23 -20.04 8.55 14.27
N ALA A 24 -21.12 9.24 13.94
CA ALA A 24 -22.05 8.79 12.88
C ALA A 24 -21.41 9.02 11.50
N VAL A 25 -21.17 7.92 10.75
CA VAL A 25 -20.43 7.90 9.48
C VAL A 25 -21.27 7.24 8.39
N GLU A 26 -21.13 7.72 7.17
CA GLU A 26 -21.50 7.03 5.94
C GLU A 26 -20.35 7.08 4.93
N VAL A 27 -20.31 6.16 3.99
CA VAL A 27 -19.36 6.14 2.89
C VAL A 27 -20.09 6.40 1.58
N ILE A 28 -19.63 7.40 0.83
CA ILE A 28 -20.17 7.76 -0.48
C ILE A 28 -19.22 7.24 -1.56
N GLU A 29 -19.73 6.38 -2.42
CA GLU A 29 -19.01 5.84 -3.57
C GLU A 29 -19.92 5.78 -4.80
N PRO A 30 -19.43 6.06 -6.02
CA PRO A 30 -20.23 5.94 -7.22
C PRO A 30 -20.54 4.46 -7.52
N GLN A 31 -21.78 4.15 -7.91
CA GLN A 31 -22.16 2.81 -8.36
C GLN A 31 -21.47 2.48 -9.68
N GLY A 32 -20.99 1.26 -9.81
CA GLY A 32 -20.26 0.86 -11.01
C GLY A 32 -18.87 1.47 -11.15
N ALA A 33 -18.37 2.21 -10.14
CA ALA A 33 -16.99 2.66 -10.14
C ALA A 33 -16.01 1.48 -10.21
N PRO A 34 -14.88 1.63 -10.94
CA PRO A 34 -13.85 0.60 -10.93
C PRO A 34 -13.32 0.37 -9.51
N PRO A 35 -12.85 -0.84 -9.19
CA PRO A 35 -12.25 -1.11 -7.89
C PRO A 35 -11.17 -0.07 -7.56
N PRO A 36 -11.08 0.35 -6.28
CA PRO A 36 -10.09 1.35 -5.89
C PRO A 36 -8.67 0.87 -6.18
N VAL A 37 -7.82 1.79 -6.63
CA VAL A 37 -6.40 1.51 -6.96
C VAL A 37 -5.64 0.89 -5.78
N SER A 38 -6.10 1.09 -4.56
CA SER A 38 -5.55 0.47 -3.34
C SER A 38 -5.53 -1.06 -3.39
N ARG A 39 -6.43 -1.71 -4.15
CA ARG A 39 -6.44 -3.17 -4.33
C ARG A 39 -5.24 -3.69 -5.13
N LEU A 40 -4.61 -2.83 -5.91
CA LEU A 40 -3.43 -3.16 -6.73
C LEU A 40 -2.11 -2.98 -5.98
N ALA A 41 -2.15 -2.58 -4.71
CA ALA A 41 -0.96 -2.39 -3.89
C ALA A 41 -0.32 -3.72 -3.48
N GLY A 42 0.96 -3.67 -3.10
CA GLY A 42 1.66 -4.81 -2.53
C GLY A 42 1.13 -5.23 -1.16
N GLY A 43 0.49 -4.34 -0.41
CA GLY A 43 0.01 -4.62 0.94
C GLY A 43 1.14 -4.84 1.95
N MET A 44 2.33 -4.33 1.65
CA MET A 44 3.47 -4.39 2.56
C MET A 44 3.31 -3.37 3.68
N LEU A 45 3.51 -3.82 4.90
CA LEU A 45 3.62 -3.00 6.11
C LEU A 45 5.10 -2.95 6.49
N ALA A 46 5.85 -2.19 5.69
CA ALA A 46 7.30 -2.22 5.62
C ALA A 46 7.92 -0.81 5.82
N PRO A 47 7.71 -0.18 7.00
CA PRO A 47 8.15 1.20 7.22
C PRO A 47 9.67 1.34 7.15
N PHE A 48 10.43 0.37 7.67
CA PHE A 48 11.89 0.44 7.71
C PHE A 48 12.51 0.28 6.32
N CYS A 49 11.95 -0.63 5.51
CA CYS A 49 12.37 -0.86 4.13
C CYS A 49 12.11 0.36 3.22
N GLU A 50 11.10 1.19 3.55
CA GLU A 50 10.82 2.44 2.85
C GLU A 50 11.87 3.54 3.12
N GLY A 51 12.63 3.46 4.22
CA GLY A 51 13.61 4.47 4.64
C GLY A 51 14.72 4.74 3.63
N GLU A 52 14.93 3.87 2.64
CA GLU A 52 15.89 4.12 1.55
C GLU A 52 15.55 5.36 0.71
N SER A 53 14.27 5.65 0.55
CA SER A 53 13.82 6.71 -0.37
C SER A 53 12.59 7.49 0.08
N ALA A 54 11.95 7.09 1.18
CA ALA A 54 10.82 7.82 1.75
C ALA A 54 11.31 8.88 2.76
N PRO A 55 10.58 9.99 2.92
CA PRO A 55 10.81 10.91 4.03
C PRO A 55 10.76 10.20 5.39
N GLU A 56 11.60 10.62 6.33
CA GLU A 56 11.71 10.02 7.67
C GLU A 56 10.37 9.93 8.42
N ILE A 57 9.49 10.89 8.19
CA ILE A 57 8.14 10.91 8.78
C ILE A 57 7.31 9.68 8.39
N ILE A 58 7.51 9.13 7.19
CA ILE A 58 6.84 7.90 6.73
C ILE A 58 7.35 6.70 7.53
N VAL A 59 8.66 6.60 7.72
CA VAL A 59 9.28 5.53 8.51
C VAL A 59 8.81 5.58 9.95
N THR A 60 8.89 6.75 10.58
CA THR A 60 8.58 6.94 12.00
C THR A 60 7.10 6.69 12.28
N ARG A 61 6.21 7.34 11.53
CA ARG A 61 4.77 7.25 11.76
C ARG A 61 4.18 5.95 11.24
N GLY A 62 4.71 5.41 10.14
CA GLY A 62 4.26 4.17 9.53
C GLY A 62 4.41 2.93 10.42
N GLN A 63 5.27 2.98 11.45
CA GLN A 63 5.41 1.89 12.43
C GLN A 63 4.11 1.58 13.18
N ALA A 64 3.23 2.56 13.36
CA ALA A 64 1.94 2.36 14.01
C ALA A 64 0.94 1.55 13.15
N ALA A 65 1.18 1.44 11.84
CA ALA A 65 0.25 0.81 10.92
C ALA A 65 0.03 -0.68 11.22
N LEU A 66 1.09 -1.41 11.54
CA LEU A 66 1.01 -2.85 11.77
C LEU A 66 0.01 -3.20 12.88
N ALA A 67 0.15 -2.59 14.05
CA ALA A 67 -0.76 -2.81 15.18
C ALA A 67 -2.21 -2.42 14.83
N TRP A 68 -2.38 -1.33 14.07
CA TRP A 68 -3.70 -0.91 13.64
C TRP A 68 -4.35 -1.96 12.73
N TRP A 69 -3.62 -2.44 11.71
CA TRP A 69 -4.15 -3.44 10.78
C TRP A 69 -4.51 -4.75 11.48
N GLU A 70 -3.65 -5.24 12.38
CA GLU A 70 -3.92 -6.46 13.16
C GLU A 70 -5.17 -6.37 14.03
N ALA A 71 -5.45 -5.17 14.55
CA ALA A 71 -6.65 -4.94 15.35
C ALA A 71 -7.95 -4.91 14.53
N HIS A 72 -7.87 -4.67 13.20
CA HIS A 72 -9.05 -4.38 12.39
C HIS A 72 -9.32 -5.41 11.28
N VAL A 73 -8.31 -6.16 10.84
CA VAL A 73 -8.48 -7.13 9.75
C VAL A 73 -7.75 -8.43 10.04
N PRO A 74 -8.27 -9.57 9.57
CA PRO A 74 -7.53 -10.83 9.58
C PRO A 74 -6.46 -10.86 8.48
N GLY A 75 -5.54 -11.84 8.54
CA GLY A 75 -4.61 -12.13 7.45
C GLY A 75 -3.41 -11.18 7.35
N VAL A 76 -3.07 -10.48 8.42
CA VAL A 76 -1.78 -9.80 8.54
C VAL A 76 -0.70 -10.82 8.87
N GLU A 77 0.30 -10.95 7.99
CA GLU A 77 1.37 -11.96 8.10
C GLU A 77 2.68 -11.30 8.51
N ARG A 78 3.18 -11.62 9.72
CA ARG A 78 4.43 -11.12 10.30
C ARG A 78 5.64 -11.96 9.89
N HIS A 79 5.91 -12.04 8.60
CA HIS A 79 7.05 -12.81 8.09
C HIS A 79 8.29 -11.96 7.80
N GLY A 80 8.19 -10.64 8.01
CA GLY A 80 9.25 -9.69 7.66
C GLY A 80 9.35 -9.46 6.16
N THR A 81 10.36 -8.65 5.77
CA THR A 81 10.69 -8.36 4.37
C THR A 81 12.13 -8.76 4.09
N LEU A 82 12.37 -9.45 2.98
CA LEU A 82 13.71 -9.81 2.50
C LEU A 82 14.10 -8.90 1.34
N VAL A 83 15.22 -8.20 1.46
CA VAL A 83 15.77 -7.33 0.41
C VAL A 83 16.97 -8.00 -0.23
N LEU A 84 16.95 -8.09 -1.55
CA LEU A 84 17.96 -8.74 -2.38
C LEU A 84 18.49 -7.78 -3.44
N ALA A 85 19.71 -8.04 -3.92
CA ALA A 85 20.25 -7.42 -5.13
C ALA A 85 20.81 -8.51 -6.05
N ALA A 86 20.72 -8.30 -7.36
CA ALA A 86 21.38 -9.19 -8.31
C ALA A 86 22.89 -9.27 -8.01
N PRO A 87 23.58 -10.39 -8.26
CA PRO A 87 24.99 -10.54 -7.93
C PRO A 87 25.89 -9.41 -8.46
N ARG A 88 25.61 -8.90 -9.66
CA ARG A 88 26.32 -7.75 -10.27
C ARG A 88 26.09 -6.42 -9.54
N ASP A 89 24.96 -6.31 -8.79
CA ASP A 89 24.52 -5.10 -8.11
C ASP A 89 24.64 -5.24 -6.57
N ALA A 90 25.50 -6.15 -6.11
CA ALA A 90 25.66 -6.47 -4.67
C ALA A 90 26.02 -5.25 -3.79
N GLY A 91 26.70 -4.24 -4.35
CA GLY A 91 27.00 -2.97 -3.68
C GLY A 91 25.76 -2.14 -3.34
N ASP A 92 24.64 -2.36 -4.03
CA ASP A 92 23.37 -1.68 -3.76
C ASP A 92 22.79 -2.10 -2.40
N LEU A 93 23.03 -3.35 -1.96
CA LEU A 93 22.64 -3.77 -0.61
C LEU A 93 23.37 -2.99 0.48
N ASP A 94 24.68 -2.70 0.30
CA ASP A 94 25.44 -1.92 1.28
C ASP A 94 24.95 -0.46 1.33
N ARG A 95 24.57 0.10 0.18
CA ARG A 95 23.96 1.43 0.12
C ARG A 95 22.60 1.44 0.81
N PHE A 96 21.76 0.44 0.52
CA PHE A 96 20.45 0.27 1.13
C PHE A 96 20.56 0.10 2.66
N ALA A 97 21.50 -0.72 3.13
CA ALA A 97 21.73 -0.93 4.56
C ALA A 97 22.12 0.37 5.29
N ARG A 98 22.94 1.22 4.66
CA ARG A 98 23.31 2.52 5.25
C ARG A 98 22.15 3.52 5.30
N ALA A 99 21.19 3.40 4.39
CA ALA A 99 20.03 4.29 4.30
C ALA A 99 18.83 3.83 5.14
N THR A 100 18.86 2.59 5.66
CA THR A 100 17.73 1.99 6.38
C THR A 100 18.14 1.55 7.78
N GLN A 101 17.15 1.29 8.63
CA GLN A 101 17.33 0.87 10.01
C GLN A 101 16.58 -0.44 10.27
N ASN A 102 16.83 -1.07 11.42
CA ASN A 102 16.10 -2.23 11.91
C ASN A 102 16.16 -3.45 10.97
N HIS A 103 17.32 -3.69 10.37
CA HIS A 103 17.59 -4.85 9.54
C HIS A 103 18.77 -5.66 10.06
N ARG A 104 18.89 -6.88 9.59
CA ARG A 104 20.07 -7.73 9.77
C ARG A 104 20.49 -8.37 8.46
N TRP A 105 21.78 -8.61 8.30
CA TRP A 105 22.31 -9.39 7.21
C TRP A 105 21.96 -10.87 7.37
N VAL A 106 21.55 -11.51 6.29
CA VAL A 106 21.15 -12.92 6.27
C VAL A 106 21.67 -13.62 5.01
N GLU A 107 21.78 -14.94 5.10
CA GLU A 107 21.81 -15.80 3.92
C GLU A 107 20.35 -16.06 3.52
N PRO A 108 19.93 -15.69 2.29
CA PRO A 108 18.52 -15.73 1.89
C PRO A 108 17.88 -17.11 1.95
N GLY A 109 18.62 -18.18 1.59
CA GLY A 109 18.14 -19.54 1.65
C GLY A 109 17.81 -20.05 3.06
N ALA A 110 18.38 -19.43 4.09
CA ALA A 110 18.01 -19.75 5.48
C ALA A 110 16.60 -19.27 5.85
N LEU A 111 16.06 -18.28 5.14
CA LEU A 111 14.71 -17.74 5.34
C LEU A 111 13.72 -18.25 4.28
N GLU A 112 14.18 -18.37 3.06
CA GLU A 112 13.42 -18.83 1.89
C GLU A 112 14.23 -19.95 1.21
N PRO A 113 13.96 -21.22 1.52
CA PRO A 113 14.74 -22.36 1.03
C PRO A 113 14.91 -22.41 -0.48
N ASP A 114 13.90 -21.98 -1.24
CA ASP A 114 13.95 -21.94 -2.70
C ASP A 114 14.93 -20.89 -3.25
N LEU A 115 15.42 -19.98 -2.40
CA LEU A 115 16.46 -19.02 -2.74
C LEU A 115 17.87 -19.50 -2.36
N ALA A 116 18.03 -20.72 -1.86
CA ALA A 116 19.32 -21.27 -1.45
C ALA A 116 20.33 -21.26 -2.62
N GLY A 117 21.55 -20.76 -2.36
CA GLY A 117 22.62 -20.69 -3.35
C GLY A 117 22.44 -19.63 -4.46
N ARG A 118 21.31 -18.93 -4.51
CA ARG A 118 21.03 -17.91 -5.55
C ARG A 118 21.59 -16.54 -5.21
N PHE A 119 21.58 -16.20 -3.92
CA PHE A 119 22.06 -14.93 -3.41
C PHE A 119 22.99 -15.20 -2.22
N ALA A 120 24.20 -14.62 -2.24
CA ALA A 120 25.16 -14.81 -1.18
C ALA A 120 24.70 -14.14 0.14
N ARG A 121 23.98 -13.03 0.05
CA ARG A 121 23.49 -12.27 1.21
C ARG A 121 22.25 -11.44 0.85
N GLY A 122 21.51 -11.08 1.86
CA GLY A 122 20.35 -10.17 1.79
C GLY A 122 20.21 -9.39 3.08
N LEU A 123 19.28 -8.45 3.09
CA LEU A 123 18.86 -7.73 4.30
C LEU A 123 17.48 -8.23 4.72
N PHE A 124 17.31 -8.53 5.99
CA PHE A 124 16.04 -8.98 6.54
C PHE A 124 15.51 -8.00 7.58
N PHE A 125 14.30 -7.53 7.36
CA PHE A 125 13.53 -6.63 8.22
C PHE A 125 12.48 -7.44 8.96
N GLY A 126 12.81 -7.93 10.16
CA GLY A 126 11.98 -8.90 10.90
C GLY A 126 10.68 -8.33 11.46
N ASP A 127 10.64 -7.03 11.74
CA ASP A 127 9.47 -6.36 12.35
C ASP A 127 8.45 -5.85 11.32
N GLU A 128 8.63 -6.22 10.06
CA GLU A 128 7.71 -5.89 8.98
C GLU A 128 6.70 -7.01 8.73
N ALA A 129 5.63 -6.67 8.05
CA ALA A 129 4.54 -7.58 7.73
C ALA A 129 3.98 -7.31 6.34
N HIS A 130 3.04 -8.15 5.92
CA HIS A 130 2.26 -7.93 4.70
C HIS A 130 0.86 -8.51 4.85
N MET A 131 -0.01 -8.16 3.91
CA MET A 131 -1.38 -8.68 3.83
C MET A 131 -1.88 -8.56 2.38
N ASP A 132 -2.96 -9.25 2.07
CA ASP A 132 -3.69 -9.05 0.82
C ASP A 132 -4.53 -7.76 0.90
N PRO A 133 -4.25 -6.73 0.08
CA PRO A 133 -4.99 -5.48 0.09
C PRO A 133 -6.47 -5.64 -0.21
N GLY A 134 -6.80 -6.56 -1.13
CA GLY A 134 -8.19 -6.82 -1.51
C GLY A 134 -8.99 -7.40 -0.37
N ALA A 135 -8.42 -8.39 0.32
CA ALA A 135 -9.02 -9.03 1.49
C ALA A 135 -9.13 -8.04 2.66
N ALA A 136 -8.07 -7.27 2.94
CA ALA A 136 -8.07 -6.29 4.02
C ALA A 136 -9.13 -5.19 3.83
N LEU A 137 -9.23 -4.62 2.64
CA LEU A 137 -10.26 -3.61 2.33
C LEU A 137 -11.67 -4.21 2.36
N GLY A 138 -11.83 -5.47 1.94
CA GLY A 138 -13.09 -6.21 2.05
C GLY A 138 -13.52 -6.38 3.51
N ALA A 139 -12.61 -6.80 4.37
CA ALA A 139 -12.86 -7.00 5.80
C ALA A 139 -13.23 -5.69 6.52
N LEU A 140 -12.54 -4.58 6.23
CA LEU A 140 -12.92 -3.25 6.78
C LEU A 140 -14.34 -2.86 6.35
N ARG A 141 -14.65 -3.04 5.06
CA ARG A 141 -15.99 -2.73 4.53
C ARG A 141 -17.08 -3.55 5.20
N GLU A 142 -16.86 -4.86 5.31
CA GLU A 142 -17.81 -5.78 5.95
C GLU A 142 -18.02 -5.41 7.42
N THR A 143 -16.97 -5.14 8.17
CA THR A 143 -17.03 -4.68 9.56
C THR A 143 -17.84 -3.39 9.69
N LEU A 144 -17.61 -2.41 8.82
CA LEU A 144 -18.34 -1.15 8.82
C LEU A 144 -19.84 -1.37 8.52
N GLN A 145 -20.16 -2.25 7.56
CA GLN A 145 -21.56 -2.59 7.23
C GLN A 145 -22.26 -3.28 8.40
N VAL A 146 -21.59 -4.21 9.08
CA VAL A 146 -22.12 -4.86 10.30
C VAL A 146 -22.39 -3.83 11.41
N ARG A 147 -21.59 -2.79 11.52
CA ARG A 147 -21.81 -1.66 12.45
C ARG A 147 -22.90 -0.68 12.00
N GLY A 148 -23.53 -0.91 10.86
CA GLY A 148 -24.59 -0.06 10.33
C GLY A 148 -24.12 1.16 9.53
N VAL A 149 -22.83 1.23 9.16
CA VAL A 149 -22.33 2.29 8.27
C VAL A 149 -22.88 2.06 6.87
N ALA A 150 -23.60 3.03 6.35
CA ALA A 150 -24.17 2.97 5.00
C ALA A 150 -23.10 3.21 3.94
N PHE A 151 -23.08 2.36 2.92
CA PHE A 151 -22.32 2.57 1.67
C PHE A 151 -23.35 2.90 0.59
N ARG A 152 -23.32 4.10 0.07
CA ARG A 152 -24.35 4.57 -0.86
C ARG A 152 -23.80 5.56 -1.88
N GLU A 153 -24.59 5.80 -2.90
CA GLU A 153 -24.40 6.91 -3.83
C GLU A 153 -25.12 8.18 -3.38
N GLY A 154 -24.81 9.24 -4.07
CA GLY A 154 -25.52 10.50 -3.95
C GLY A 154 -24.72 11.60 -3.28
N ARG A 155 -25.44 12.64 -2.84
CA ARG A 155 -24.81 13.80 -2.23
C ARG A 155 -24.39 13.51 -0.79
N PRO A 156 -23.18 13.96 -0.38
CA PRO A 156 -22.78 13.87 1.02
C PRO A 156 -23.65 14.77 1.91
N VAL A 157 -23.80 14.39 3.18
CA VAL A 157 -24.53 15.16 4.19
C VAL A 157 -23.62 15.45 5.40
N GLY A 158 -23.81 16.59 6.03
CA GLY A 158 -23.02 17.03 7.17
C GLY A 158 -21.57 17.33 6.79
N ARG A 159 -20.61 16.93 7.62
CA ARG A 159 -19.19 17.17 7.36
C ARG A 159 -18.64 16.21 6.32
N ILE A 160 -17.80 16.73 5.44
CA ILE A 160 -17.25 15.97 4.31
C ILE A 160 -15.78 15.64 4.58
N VAL A 161 -15.46 14.34 4.53
CA VAL A 161 -14.08 13.81 4.51
C VAL A 161 -13.81 13.23 3.14
N ASP A 162 -12.99 13.89 2.35
CA ASP A 162 -12.69 13.53 0.96
C ASP A 162 -11.45 12.63 0.87
N CYS A 163 -11.68 11.36 0.56
CA CYS A 163 -10.68 10.32 0.40
C CYS A 163 -10.64 9.74 -1.03
N ARG A 164 -11.08 10.51 -2.05
CA ARG A 164 -11.24 10.03 -3.43
C ARG A 164 -9.91 9.83 -4.19
N GLY A 165 -8.78 10.02 -3.52
CA GLY A 165 -7.48 9.87 -4.17
C GLY A 165 -7.31 10.84 -5.33
N ILE A 166 -6.85 10.35 -6.50
CA ILE A 166 -6.59 11.22 -7.66
C ILE A 166 -7.86 11.89 -8.22
N ALA A 167 -9.05 11.36 -7.93
CA ALA A 167 -10.30 11.99 -8.34
C ALA A 167 -10.58 13.32 -7.60
N ALA A 168 -9.82 13.65 -6.55
CA ALA A 168 -9.85 14.95 -5.87
C ALA A 168 -8.90 16.00 -6.49
N ALA A 169 -8.18 15.67 -7.55
CA ALA A 169 -7.24 16.61 -8.20
C ALA A 169 -7.89 17.93 -8.69
N PRO A 170 -9.15 17.98 -9.12
CA PRO A 170 -9.79 19.26 -9.44
C PRO A 170 -9.87 20.24 -8.27
N GLU A 171 -9.95 19.73 -7.03
CA GLU A 171 -10.01 20.52 -5.79
C GLU A 171 -8.63 20.72 -5.13
N LEU A 172 -7.65 19.89 -5.49
CA LEU A 172 -6.30 19.88 -4.93
C LEU A 172 -5.27 20.12 -6.03
N ALA A 173 -5.03 21.40 -6.35
CA ALA A 173 -4.25 21.83 -7.51
C ALA A 173 -2.80 21.28 -7.54
N ASP A 174 -2.21 20.96 -6.40
CA ASP A 174 -0.87 20.40 -6.27
C ASP A 174 -0.85 18.84 -6.22
N LEU A 175 -2.02 18.19 -6.33
CA LEU A 175 -2.10 16.74 -6.35
C LEU A 175 -1.73 16.22 -7.74
N ARG A 176 -0.65 15.44 -7.80
CA ARG A 176 -0.17 14.82 -9.04
C ARG A 176 -0.46 13.32 -9.07
N ALA A 177 -0.51 12.77 -10.27
CA ALA A 177 -0.70 11.35 -10.48
C ALA A 177 0.64 10.66 -10.77
N VAL A 178 0.89 9.55 -10.06
CA VAL A 178 2.01 8.65 -10.37
C VAL A 178 1.45 7.29 -10.76
N ARG A 179 1.64 6.93 -12.02
CA ARG A 179 1.17 5.67 -12.58
C ARG A 179 1.98 4.50 -12.02
N GLY A 180 1.29 3.48 -11.54
CA GLY A 180 1.85 2.20 -11.13
C GLY A 180 1.24 1.06 -11.90
N GLU A 181 2.06 0.08 -12.24
CA GLU A 181 1.66 -1.12 -12.97
C GLU A 181 2.15 -2.35 -12.21
N MET A 182 1.33 -3.41 -12.16
CA MET A 182 1.63 -4.65 -11.45
C MET A 182 1.11 -5.86 -12.22
N LEU A 183 1.66 -7.02 -11.87
CA LEU A 183 1.21 -8.33 -12.34
C LEU A 183 0.79 -9.17 -11.14
N GLU A 184 -0.18 -10.03 -11.35
CA GLU A 184 -0.45 -11.16 -10.47
C GLU A 184 -0.17 -12.45 -11.25
N VAL A 185 0.65 -13.31 -10.66
CA VAL A 185 1.06 -14.56 -11.28
C VAL A 185 0.82 -15.73 -10.32
N VAL A 186 0.71 -16.93 -10.90
CA VAL A 186 0.65 -18.17 -10.14
C VAL A 186 1.71 -19.15 -10.61
N THR A 187 2.42 -19.76 -9.70
CA THR A 187 3.37 -20.85 -9.95
C THR A 187 3.49 -21.75 -8.71
N PRO A 188 3.44 -23.07 -8.87
CA PRO A 188 3.71 -24.02 -7.79
C PRO A 188 5.20 -24.28 -7.56
N GLU A 189 6.08 -23.83 -8.47
CA GLU A 189 7.48 -24.22 -8.54
C GLU A 189 8.42 -23.43 -7.63
N VAL A 190 7.91 -22.35 -7.01
CA VAL A 190 8.63 -21.56 -6.02
C VAL A 190 7.70 -21.23 -4.86
N ARG A 191 8.22 -21.33 -3.64
CA ARG A 191 7.49 -20.96 -2.44
C ARG A 191 8.23 -19.85 -1.73
N LEU A 192 7.66 -18.65 -1.72
CA LEU A 192 8.10 -17.55 -0.90
C LEU A 192 7.04 -17.31 0.18
N THR A 193 7.48 -17.12 1.42
CA THR A 193 6.61 -16.91 2.58
C THR A 193 6.49 -15.45 2.99
N ARG A 194 7.34 -14.59 2.44
CA ARG A 194 7.43 -13.16 2.76
C ARG A 194 7.63 -12.32 1.51
N PRO A 195 7.38 -11.00 1.58
CA PRO A 195 7.76 -10.08 0.52
C PRO A 195 9.27 -10.14 0.26
N VAL A 196 9.62 -10.30 -1.01
CA VAL A 196 11.00 -10.21 -1.50
C VAL A 196 11.11 -8.93 -2.32
N ARG A 197 11.91 -7.96 -1.86
CA ARG A 197 12.25 -6.75 -2.58
C ARG A 197 13.56 -6.94 -3.31
N LEU A 198 13.53 -6.90 -4.63
CA LEU A 198 14.72 -6.85 -5.46
C LEU A 198 15.11 -5.39 -5.70
N LEU A 199 16.33 -5.02 -5.33
CA LEU A 199 16.89 -3.71 -5.70
C LEU A 199 17.10 -3.70 -7.21
N HIS A 200 16.46 -2.75 -7.86
CA HIS A 200 16.47 -2.61 -9.30
C HIS A 200 16.74 -1.16 -9.65
N PRO A 201 17.61 -0.87 -10.67
CA PRO A 201 18.09 0.49 -10.94
C PRO A 201 16.99 1.48 -11.36
N ARG A 202 15.83 1.01 -11.80
CA ARG A 202 14.76 1.87 -12.31
C ARG A 202 13.57 2.04 -11.37
N PHE A 203 13.25 1.03 -10.57
CA PHE A 203 12.10 1.04 -9.65
C PHE A 203 12.27 -0.03 -8.58
N PRO A 204 11.72 0.14 -7.39
CA PRO A 204 11.66 -0.94 -6.43
C PRO A 204 10.72 -2.03 -6.95
N CYS A 205 11.29 -3.24 -7.15
CA CYS A 205 10.51 -4.41 -7.52
C CYS A 205 10.31 -5.29 -6.29
N TYR A 206 9.09 -5.69 -6.04
CA TYR A 206 8.76 -6.63 -4.97
C TYR A 206 7.86 -7.75 -5.48
N ILE A 207 8.10 -8.94 -4.95
CA ILE A 207 7.27 -10.11 -5.12
C ILE A 207 6.62 -10.37 -3.76
N VAL A 208 5.29 -10.26 -3.70
CA VAL A 208 4.53 -10.40 -2.46
C VAL A 208 3.63 -11.62 -2.56
N PRO A 209 3.79 -12.62 -1.65
CA PRO A 209 2.96 -13.80 -1.66
C PRO A 209 1.48 -13.45 -1.35
N ARG A 210 0.58 -14.21 -1.99
CA ARG A 210 -0.88 -14.12 -1.84
C ARG A 210 -1.51 -15.46 -1.44
N GLY A 211 -0.68 -16.42 -1.00
CA GLY A 211 -1.09 -17.78 -0.74
C GLY A 211 -1.32 -18.61 -2.01
N GLN A 212 -1.30 -19.94 -1.84
CA GLN A 212 -1.59 -20.90 -2.90
C GLN A 212 -0.75 -20.74 -4.19
N GLY A 213 0.53 -20.38 -4.05
CA GLY A 213 1.42 -20.15 -5.21
C GLY A 213 1.13 -18.88 -6.01
N ARG A 214 0.26 -18.00 -5.52
CA ARG A 214 -0.03 -16.69 -6.12
C ARG A 214 0.94 -15.63 -5.60
N TYR A 215 1.37 -14.77 -6.48
CA TYR A 215 2.30 -13.67 -6.17
C TYR A 215 1.88 -12.40 -6.89
N MET A 216 1.90 -11.29 -6.17
CA MET A 216 1.87 -9.96 -6.76
C MET A 216 3.30 -9.53 -7.08
N ILE A 217 3.56 -9.12 -8.32
CA ILE A 217 4.84 -8.56 -8.77
C ILE A 217 4.62 -7.10 -9.11
N GLY A 218 5.32 -6.22 -8.44
CA GLY A 218 5.15 -4.78 -8.60
C GLY A 218 6.34 -3.97 -8.08
N ALA A 219 6.28 -2.71 -8.28
CA ALA A 219 5.40 -2.00 -9.17
C ALA A 219 6.18 -0.88 -9.88
N THR A 220 5.82 -0.60 -11.10
CA THR A 220 6.43 0.53 -11.81
C THR A 220 6.07 1.86 -11.12
N MET A 221 6.92 2.86 -11.35
CA MET A 221 6.69 4.25 -10.94
C MET A 221 6.93 5.15 -12.14
N VAL A 222 5.86 5.66 -12.72
CA VAL A 222 5.92 6.51 -13.91
C VAL A 222 5.20 7.83 -13.61
N GLU A 223 5.90 8.94 -13.72
CA GLU A 223 5.31 10.28 -13.62
C GLU A 223 4.38 10.51 -14.81
N SER A 224 3.13 10.11 -14.64
CA SER A 224 2.12 10.19 -15.70
C SER A 224 0.71 10.13 -15.10
N ALA A 225 -0.16 10.99 -15.61
CA ALA A 225 -1.60 10.94 -15.34
C ALA A 225 -2.37 10.13 -16.39
N ARG A 226 -1.68 9.47 -17.33
CA ARG A 226 -2.33 8.71 -18.41
C ARG A 226 -2.96 7.44 -17.85
N PRO A 227 -4.29 7.29 -17.91
CA PRO A 227 -4.95 6.02 -17.60
C PRO A 227 -4.72 5.01 -18.73
N GLY A 228 -5.12 3.77 -18.53
CA GLY A 228 -5.09 2.73 -19.54
C GLY A 228 -4.44 1.44 -19.05
N PRO A 229 -4.40 0.39 -19.87
CA PRO A 229 -3.86 -0.91 -19.51
C PRO A 229 -2.35 -0.87 -19.26
N ILE A 230 -1.84 -1.94 -18.69
CA ILE A 230 -0.40 -2.13 -18.48
C ILE A 230 0.36 -2.05 -19.80
N THR A 231 1.56 -1.47 -19.77
CA THR A 231 2.41 -1.38 -20.96
C THR A 231 3.24 -2.66 -21.15
N ALA A 232 3.56 -2.99 -22.42
CA ALA A 232 4.47 -4.10 -22.73
C ALA A 232 5.83 -3.95 -22.02
N ARG A 233 6.35 -2.71 -21.94
CA ARG A 233 7.58 -2.42 -21.19
C ARG A 233 7.46 -2.82 -19.73
N ALA A 234 6.36 -2.46 -19.05
CA ALA A 234 6.15 -2.80 -17.64
C ALA A 234 6.07 -4.32 -17.44
N VAL A 235 5.35 -5.04 -18.30
CA VAL A 235 5.28 -6.50 -18.25
C VAL A 235 6.67 -7.12 -18.34
N MET A 236 7.45 -6.72 -19.35
CA MET A 236 8.82 -7.23 -19.55
C MET A 236 9.74 -6.92 -18.36
N GLU A 237 9.70 -5.71 -17.84
CA GLU A 237 10.54 -5.27 -16.71
C GLU A 237 10.19 -6.02 -15.43
N LEU A 238 8.89 -6.15 -15.11
CA LEU A 238 8.44 -6.86 -13.91
C LEU A 238 8.73 -8.36 -13.96
N LEU A 239 8.47 -9.02 -15.08
CA LEU A 239 8.78 -10.44 -15.25
C LEU A 239 10.29 -10.69 -15.25
N SER A 240 11.10 -9.82 -15.85
CA SER A 240 12.56 -9.93 -15.82
C SER A 240 13.11 -9.79 -14.39
N ALA A 241 12.54 -8.89 -13.60
CA ALA A 241 12.92 -8.73 -12.20
C ALA A 241 12.52 -9.96 -11.36
N ALA A 242 11.33 -10.50 -11.57
CA ALA A 242 10.90 -11.72 -10.89
C ALA A 242 11.77 -12.93 -11.29
N TYR A 243 12.10 -13.08 -12.58
CA TYR A 243 13.01 -14.10 -13.07
C TYR A 243 14.41 -14.00 -12.42
N THR A 244 14.88 -12.79 -12.17
CA THR A 244 16.16 -12.58 -11.46
C THR A 244 16.10 -13.14 -10.03
N VAL A 245 14.96 -13.05 -9.36
CA VAL A 245 14.77 -13.64 -8.03
C VAL A 245 14.74 -15.16 -8.12
N HIS A 246 13.89 -15.72 -8.99
CA HIS A 246 13.82 -17.17 -9.19
C HIS A 246 13.39 -17.53 -10.62
N PRO A 247 14.05 -18.51 -11.31
CA PRO A 247 13.74 -18.86 -12.71
C PRO A 247 12.33 -19.43 -12.89
N ALA A 248 11.73 -20.04 -11.87
CA ALA A 248 10.35 -20.53 -11.93
C ALA A 248 9.32 -19.44 -12.29
N PHE A 249 9.64 -18.17 -12.07
CA PHE A 249 8.77 -17.08 -12.51
C PHE A 249 8.70 -16.90 -14.03
N ALA A 250 9.61 -17.52 -14.79
CA ALA A 250 9.51 -17.54 -16.27
C ALA A 250 8.32 -18.35 -16.79
N GLU A 251 7.98 -19.42 -16.06
CA GLU A 251 6.89 -20.34 -16.41
C GLU A 251 5.60 -20.05 -15.61
N ALA A 252 5.60 -19.00 -14.79
CA ALA A 252 4.43 -18.60 -14.00
C ALA A 252 3.31 -18.11 -14.93
N GLU A 253 2.09 -18.56 -14.66
CA GLU A 253 0.90 -18.08 -15.37
C GLU A 253 0.56 -16.65 -14.93
N VAL A 254 0.44 -15.71 -15.85
CA VAL A 254 -0.04 -14.35 -15.56
C VAL A 254 -1.57 -14.38 -15.48
N ILE A 255 -2.10 -14.29 -14.27
CA ILE A 255 -3.55 -14.40 -14.01
C ILE A 255 -4.26 -13.05 -13.95
N ALA A 256 -3.54 -11.95 -13.64
CA ALA A 256 -4.09 -10.62 -13.69
C ALA A 256 -3.01 -9.57 -13.94
N THR A 257 -3.44 -8.42 -14.45
CA THR A 257 -2.62 -7.22 -14.59
C THR A 257 -3.36 -6.05 -14.01
N GLY A 258 -2.62 -5.12 -13.40
CA GLY A 258 -3.21 -3.94 -12.80
C GLY A 258 -2.47 -2.66 -13.17
N THR A 259 -3.25 -1.59 -13.34
CA THR A 259 -2.73 -0.24 -13.56
C THR A 259 -3.54 0.75 -12.75
N GLY A 260 -2.85 1.63 -12.02
CA GLY A 260 -3.51 2.64 -11.22
C GLY A 260 -2.74 3.95 -11.14
N LEU A 261 -3.45 5.03 -10.88
CA LEU A 261 -2.87 6.35 -10.66
C LEU A 261 -2.83 6.62 -9.15
N ARG A 262 -1.62 6.67 -8.60
CA ARG A 262 -1.40 7.01 -7.19
C ARG A 262 -1.49 8.52 -7.01
N PRO A 263 -2.31 9.01 -6.07
CA PRO A 263 -2.31 10.44 -5.74
C PRO A 263 -1.07 10.79 -4.93
N SER A 264 -0.35 11.83 -5.32
CA SER A 264 0.85 12.27 -4.61
C SER A 264 0.92 13.78 -4.49
N TYR A 265 1.25 14.28 -3.32
CA TYR A 265 1.68 15.66 -3.13
C TYR A 265 3.14 15.84 -3.59
N PRO A 266 3.62 17.09 -3.80
CA PRO A 266 4.97 17.33 -4.29
C PRO A 266 6.08 16.74 -3.41
N ASP A 267 5.88 16.69 -2.09
CA ASP A 267 6.79 16.15 -1.09
C ASP A 267 6.64 14.62 -0.86
N ASN A 268 5.69 13.98 -1.55
CA ASN A 268 5.31 12.57 -1.36
C ASN A 268 4.81 12.21 0.06
N ILE A 269 4.39 13.18 0.85
CA ILE A 269 3.89 12.98 2.22
C ILE A 269 2.36 13.02 2.23
N PRO A 270 1.68 11.93 2.58
CA PRO A 270 0.24 11.92 2.79
C PRO A 270 -0.18 12.90 3.90
N ALA A 271 -1.28 13.59 3.70
CA ALA A 271 -1.71 14.64 4.63
C ALA A 271 -3.24 14.73 4.78
N ILE A 272 -3.64 15.25 5.94
CA ILE A 272 -4.97 15.79 6.17
C ILE A 272 -4.89 17.28 5.84
N ARG A 273 -5.72 17.73 4.92
CA ARG A 273 -5.81 19.15 4.51
C ARG A 273 -7.24 19.63 4.62
N ARG A 274 -7.42 20.85 5.05
CA ARG A 274 -8.74 21.49 5.16
C ARG A 274 -8.90 22.53 4.04
N ASP A 275 -10.05 22.45 3.38
CA ASP A 275 -10.49 23.44 2.40
C ASP A 275 -11.95 23.81 2.70
N GLY A 276 -12.17 24.95 3.36
CA GLY A 276 -13.48 25.33 3.90
C GLY A 276 -14.03 24.25 4.85
N ASP A 277 -15.24 23.78 4.55
CA ASP A 277 -15.90 22.74 5.32
C ASP A 277 -15.51 21.30 4.95
N ARG A 278 -14.64 21.13 3.95
CA ARG A 278 -14.16 19.84 3.48
C ARG A 278 -12.80 19.51 4.06
N ILE A 279 -12.63 18.29 4.48
CA ILE A 279 -11.37 17.74 4.96
C ILE A 279 -10.89 16.71 3.95
N HIS A 280 -9.73 16.91 3.35
CA HIS A 280 -9.11 15.97 2.44
C HIS A 280 -8.10 15.09 3.18
N VAL A 281 -8.22 13.77 3.01
CA VAL A 281 -7.21 12.78 3.46
C VAL A 281 -6.65 12.14 2.20
N ASN A 282 -5.50 12.62 1.73
CA ASN A 282 -5.02 12.31 0.38
C ASN A 282 -3.48 12.30 0.30
N GLY A 283 -2.96 12.16 -0.92
CA GLY A 283 -1.53 12.14 -1.18
C GLY A 283 -0.85 10.82 -0.83
N MET A 284 -1.59 9.71 -0.80
CA MET A 284 -1.11 8.41 -0.30
C MET A 284 0.09 7.85 -1.06
N TYR A 285 0.31 8.25 -2.31
CA TYR A 285 1.43 7.82 -3.14
C TYR A 285 1.61 6.29 -3.07
N ARG A 286 2.76 5.81 -2.61
CA ARG A 286 3.03 4.39 -2.39
C ARG A 286 2.89 3.98 -0.91
N HIS A 287 2.60 4.93 -0.02
CA HIS A 287 2.59 4.74 1.42
C HIS A 287 1.20 4.53 2.02
N GLY A 288 0.19 4.24 1.17
CA GLY A 288 -1.21 4.19 1.60
C GLY A 288 -1.48 3.24 2.77
N PHE A 289 -0.96 2.03 2.73
CA PHE A 289 -1.15 1.05 3.80
C PHE A 289 -0.37 1.34 5.08
N LEU A 290 0.68 2.16 5.01
CA LEU A 290 1.39 2.67 6.19
C LEU A 290 0.72 3.91 6.77
N MET A 291 0.29 4.85 5.92
CA MET A 291 -0.12 6.17 6.38
C MET A 291 -1.63 6.35 6.53
N ALA A 292 -2.45 5.57 5.83
CA ALA A 292 -3.91 5.71 5.95
C ALA A 292 -4.41 5.41 7.38
N PRO A 293 -3.96 4.37 8.10
CA PRO A 293 -4.33 4.16 9.50
C PRO A 293 -3.93 5.31 10.41
N VAL A 294 -2.72 5.84 10.22
CA VAL A 294 -2.17 6.95 11.00
C VAL A 294 -3.01 8.22 10.84
N LEU A 295 -3.25 8.60 9.59
CA LEU A 295 -4.06 9.79 9.28
C LEU A 295 -5.53 9.59 9.69
N ALA A 296 -6.06 8.38 9.59
CA ALA A 296 -7.41 8.08 10.05
C ALA A 296 -7.57 8.26 11.57
N THR A 297 -6.58 7.82 12.35
CA THR A 297 -6.56 8.00 13.80
C THR A 297 -6.48 9.48 14.17
N GLU A 298 -5.62 10.25 13.50
CA GLU A 298 -5.50 11.70 13.70
C GLU A 298 -6.79 12.44 13.32
N LEU A 299 -7.40 12.06 12.20
CA LEU A 299 -8.68 12.59 11.75
C LEU A 299 -9.78 12.38 12.81
N ALA A 300 -9.90 11.15 13.33
CA ALA A 300 -10.89 10.83 14.35
C ALA A 300 -10.67 11.65 15.64
N GLN A 301 -9.43 11.79 16.10
CA GLN A 301 -9.08 12.63 17.24
C GLN A 301 -9.44 14.11 17.01
N MET A 302 -9.10 14.64 15.84
CA MET A 302 -9.42 16.01 15.44
C MET A 302 -10.92 16.26 15.46
N MET A 303 -11.69 15.39 14.81
CA MET A 303 -13.15 15.49 14.70
C MET A 303 -13.86 15.38 16.06
N THR A 304 -13.38 14.49 16.93
CA THR A 304 -13.93 14.32 18.27
C THR A 304 -13.71 15.59 19.13
N ARG A 305 -12.53 16.20 19.06
CA ARG A 305 -12.23 17.45 19.77
C ARG A 305 -13.11 18.61 19.29
N GLU A 306 -13.26 18.75 17.97
CA GLU A 306 -14.09 19.82 17.39
C GLU A 306 -15.55 19.70 17.79
N LEU A 307 -16.11 18.48 17.86
CA LEU A 307 -17.48 18.25 18.28
C LEU A 307 -17.67 18.49 19.78
N ALA A 308 -16.67 18.16 20.62
CA ALA A 308 -16.70 18.46 22.04
C ALA A 308 -16.69 19.97 22.35
N HIS A 309 -16.06 20.78 21.49
CA HIS A 309 -16.02 22.26 21.65
C HIS A 309 -17.24 22.97 21.03
N ALA A 310 -18.04 22.28 20.25
CA ALA A 310 -19.26 22.84 19.62
C ALA A 310 -20.51 22.72 20.51
N HIS A 311 -20.40 22.09 21.66
CA HIS A 311 -21.41 21.95 22.73
C HIS A 311 -21.01 22.71 23.98
#